data_f73201176a046db661eaae1218af9cda
#
_entry.id   f73201176a046db661eaae1218af9cda
#
_cell.length_a   1.000
_cell.length_b   1.000
_cell.length_c   1.000
_cell.angle_alpha   90.00
_cell.angle_beta   90.00
_cell.angle_gamma   90.00
#
_symmetry.space_group_name_H-M   'P 1'
#
loop_
_entity.id
_entity.type
_entity.pdbx_description
1 polymer ?
#
loop_
_entity_poly.entity_id
_entity_poly.type
_entity_poly.pdbx_seq_one_letter_code
_entity_poly.pdbx_strand_id
1 'polypeptide(L)'
;MVEFIDTDKSVYEKKIKDLEYLVLNQNKKNQFSYYTDLSEQKDVFEIRKAGLNILMSMKGDKKPVAFIEDCAVSLDHLAEYTARLNEIFKKYDTSGMFYAHASVGTLHVRPVLNMKSDKDIKNMKSISQEAFEMVKKYKGSHSGEHGDGIVRSEFHEMMFGKKITNAFEEIKDTFDSKNLLNPGKIVRPFKSNDRSLMRYKSDYQTEKINTHYDWSNWGQFSDAIEMCNNNGACRKLDSGVMCPSYRVTKEEKDLVRGRANTLRLALSNQLPEGSFVSKEMYETM
;
A
#
# COMPACT_ATOMS: atom_id res chain seq x y z
N MET A 1 -2.85 5.16 -19.23
CA MET A 1 -3.82 4.29 -19.93
C MET A 1 -5.18 4.96 -19.82
N VAL A 2 -5.87 5.13 -20.95
CA VAL A 2 -7.24 5.64 -21.02
C VAL A 2 -8.05 4.63 -21.80
N GLU A 3 -9.23 4.30 -21.33
CA GLU A 3 -10.16 3.39 -22.00
C GLU A 3 -11.44 4.14 -22.37
N PHE A 4 -11.89 3.97 -23.60
CA PHE A 4 -13.17 4.47 -24.06
C PHE A 4 -14.05 3.28 -24.44
N ILE A 5 -15.27 3.29 -23.92
CA ILE A 5 -16.30 2.28 -24.21
C ILE A 5 -17.50 3.00 -24.81
N ASP A 6 -17.97 2.54 -25.96
CA ASP A 6 -19.20 3.00 -26.58
C ASP A 6 -19.72 1.92 -27.52
N THR A 7 -21.02 1.89 -27.75
CA THR A 7 -21.65 1.00 -28.73
C THR A 7 -21.50 1.52 -30.16
N ASP A 8 -21.31 2.82 -30.34
CA ASP A 8 -21.04 3.45 -31.61
C ASP A 8 -19.54 3.70 -31.80
N LYS A 9 -18.98 3.03 -32.81
CA LYS A 9 -17.57 3.14 -33.18
C LYS A 9 -17.15 4.58 -33.47
N SER A 10 -17.97 5.35 -34.11
CA SER A 10 -17.67 6.76 -34.49
C SER A 10 -17.51 7.64 -33.23
N VAL A 11 -18.23 7.35 -32.15
CA VAL A 11 -18.19 8.10 -30.90
C VAL A 11 -16.87 7.85 -30.16
N TYR A 12 -16.44 6.60 -29.99
CA TYR A 12 -15.17 6.35 -29.30
C TYR A 12 -13.95 6.77 -30.13
N GLU A 13 -14.01 6.64 -31.49
CA GLU A 13 -12.92 7.12 -32.34
C GLU A 13 -12.78 8.65 -32.28
N LYS A 14 -13.90 9.37 -32.19
CA LYS A 14 -13.87 10.82 -31.94
C LYS A 14 -13.24 11.14 -30.59
N LYS A 15 -13.64 10.47 -29.52
CA LYS A 15 -13.06 10.68 -28.18
C LYS A 15 -11.54 10.43 -28.16
N ILE A 16 -11.05 9.42 -28.89
CA ILE A 16 -9.63 9.15 -29.04
C ILE A 16 -8.93 10.34 -29.74
N LYS A 17 -9.43 10.81 -30.86
CA LYS A 17 -8.86 11.96 -31.61
C LYS A 17 -8.85 13.24 -30.77
N ASP A 18 -9.91 13.49 -30.02
CA ASP A 18 -9.99 14.64 -29.12
C ASP A 18 -8.93 14.57 -28.01
N LEU A 19 -8.73 13.40 -27.44
CA LEU A 19 -7.67 13.17 -26.43
C LEU A 19 -6.26 13.36 -27.04
N GLU A 20 -6.02 12.78 -28.22
CA GLU A 20 -4.73 12.95 -28.93
C GLU A 20 -4.42 14.41 -29.17
N TYR A 21 -5.39 15.16 -29.67
CA TYR A 21 -5.25 16.59 -29.90
C TYR A 21 -4.88 17.35 -28.63
N LEU A 22 -5.57 17.09 -27.53
CA LEU A 22 -5.29 17.72 -26.24
C LEU A 22 -3.88 17.41 -25.73
N VAL A 23 -3.47 16.14 -25.80
CA VAL A 23 -2.17 15.70 -25.29
C VAL A 23 -1.02 16.19 -26.17
N LEU A 24 -1.16 16.18 -27.48
CA LEU A 24 -0.15 16.68 -28.43
C LEU A 24 0.00 18.19 -28.37
N ASN A 25 -1.05 18.94 -28.07
CA ASN A 25 -0.95 20.38 -27.84
C ASN A 25 -0.12 20.74 -26.62
N GLN A 26 -0.13 19.88 -25.59
CA GLN A 26 0.71 20.08 -24.40
C GLN A 26 2.16 19.64 -24.64
N ASN A 27 2.36 18.52 -25.32
CA ASN A 27 3.70 18.01 -25.65
C ASN A 27 3.66 17.21 -26.96
N LYS A 28 4.23 17.78 -28.02
CA LYS A 28 4.29 17.16 -29.36
C LYS A 28 5.14 15.87 -29.44
N LYS A 29 5.92 15.54 -28.37
CA LYS A 29 6.74 14.32 -28.31
C LYS A 29 5.98 13.12 -27.75
N ASN A 30 4.74 13.29 -27.28
CA ASN A 30 3.94 12.20 -26.77
C ASN A 30 3.62 11.20 -27.90
N GLN A 31 3.66 9.92 -27.55
CA GLN A 31 3.33 8.81 -28.43
C GLN A 31 2.12 8.06 -27.88
N PHE A 32 1.34 7.50 -28.79
CA PHE A 32 0.14 6.72 -28.45
C PHE A 32 0.29 5.30 -28.97
N SER A 33 -0.18 4.35 -28.18
CA SER A 33 -0.37 2.97 -28.58
C SER A 33 -1.84 2.62 -28.42
N TYR A 34 -2.40 1.93 -29.40
CA TYR A 34 -3.82 1.59 -29.43
C TYR A 34 -3.97 0.07 -29.32
N TYR A 35 -4.85 -0.34 -28.45
CA TYR A 35 -5.17 -1.76 -28.20
C TYR A 35 -6.67 -1.93 -28.40
N THR A 36 -7.05 -2.46 -29.57
CA THR A 36 -8.46 -2.68 -29.95
C THR A 36 -8.88 -4.14 -29.80
N ASP A 37 -7.93 -5.05 -29.79
CA ASP A 37 -8.16 -6.46 -29.54
C ASP A 37 -8.32 -6.75 -28.05
N LEU A 38 -9.32 -7.56 -27.68
CA LEU A 38 -9.62 -7.88 -26.28
C LEU A 38 -8.49 -8.66 -25.58
N SER A 39 -7.72 -9.48 -26.32
CA SER A 39 -6.61 -10.21 -25.72
C SER A 39 -5.44 -9.28 -25.40
N GLU A 40 -5.12 -8.34 -26.29
CA GLU A 40 -4.09 -7.32 -26.05
C GLU A 40 -4.49 -6.38 -24.89
N GLN A 41 -5.76 -5.99 -24.83
CA GLN A 41 -6.27 -5.20 -23.69
C GLN A 41 -6.11 -5.93 -22.38
N LYS A 42 -6.42 -7.24 -22.35
CA LYS A 42 -6.23 -8.08 -21.17
C LYS A 42 -4.77 -8.10 -20.72
N ASP A 43 -3.83 -8.25 -21.63
CA ASP A 43 -2.40 -8.28 -21.31
C ASP A 43 -1.94 -6.92 -20.71
N VAL A 44 -2.38 -5.81 -21.27
CA VAL A 44 -2.11 -4.46 -20.72
C VAL A 44 -2.68 -4.32 -19.31
N PHE A 45 -3.90 -4.82 -19.06
CA PHE A 45 -4.49 -4.81 -17.72
C PHE A 45 -3.76 -5.72 -16.73
N GLU A 46 -3.26 -6.88 -17.16
CA GLU A 46 -2.44 -7.74 -16.29
C GLU A 46 -1.11 -7.07 -15.90
N ILE A 47 -0.44 -6.37 -16.83
CA ILE A 47 0.74 -5.56 -16.50
C ILE A 47 0.37 -4.46 -15.48
N ARG A 48 -0.76 -3.78 -15.66
CA ARG A 48 -1.24 -2.77 -14.71
C ARG A 48 -1.47 -3.35 -13.32
N LYS A 49 -2.07 -4.53 -13.20
CA LYS A 49 -2.27 -5.24 -11.93
C LYS A 49 -0.94 -5.65 -11.29
N ALA A 50 0.03 -6.10 -12.10
CA ALA A 50 1.36 -6.47 -11.62
C ALA A 50 2.16 -5.26 -11.10
N GLY A 51 1.83 -4.05 -11.54
CA GLY A 51 2.56 -2.81 -11.22
C GLY A 51 2.77 -2.60 -9.73
N LEU A 52 1.77 -2.87 -8.89
CA LEU A 52 1.92 -2.77 -7.42
C LEU A 52 2.99 -3.73 -6.88
N ASN A 53 3.01 -4.98 -7.33
CA ASN A 53 4.00 -5.95 -6.88
C ASN A 53 5.42 -5.57 -7.33
N ILE A 54 5.55 -5.01 -8.54
CA ILE A 54 6.82 -4.50 -9.06
C ILE A 54 7.32 -3.33 -8.18
N LEU A 55 6.46 -2.38 -7.85
CA LEU A 55 6.80 -1.26 -6.97
C LEU A 55 7.22 -1.74 -5.57
N MET A 56 6.53 -2.74 -5.03
CA MET A 56 6.84 -3.31 -3.70
C MET A 56 8.11 -4.18 -3.70
N SER A 57 8.67 -4.53 -4.85
CA SER A 57 9.91 -5.31 -4.97
C SER A 57 11.20 -4.49 -4.81
N MET A 58 11.09 -3.19 -4.52
CA MET A 58 12.23 -2.31 -4.24
C MET A 58 13.15 -2.92 -3.18
N LYS A 59 14.47 -2.99 -3.47
CA LYS A 59 15.49 -3.48 -2.52
C LYS A 59 15.79 -2.44 -1.44
N GLY A 60 16.31 -2.89 -0.32
CA GLY A 60 16.65 -2.05 0.84
C GLY A 60 15.48 -1.77 1.76
N ASP A 61 15.71 -0.99 2.81
CA ASP A 61 14.74 -0.73 3.88
C ASP A 61 13.64 0.27 3.52
N LYS A 62 13.94 1.21 2.61
CA LYS A 62 12.94 2.14 2.13
C LYS A 62 11.95 1.42 1.21
N LYS A 63 10.68 1.55 1.51
CA LYS A 63 9.58 0.91 0.76
C LYS A 63 8.45 1.90 0.50
N PRO A 64 7.68 1.73 -0.58
CA PRO A 64 6.44 2.46 -0.78
C PRO A 64 5.42 2.09 0.32
N VAL A 65 4.98 3.06 1.12
CA VAL A 65 4.10 2.83 2.28
C VAL A 65 2.71 3.40 2.02
N ALA A 66 1.68 2.59 2.25
CA ALA A 66 0.28 2.91 1.98
C ALA A 66 -0.38 3.55 3.22
N PHE A 67 -0.26 4.87 3.40
CA PHE A 67 -0.90 5.57 4.52
C PHE A 67 -1.73 6.80 4.09
N ILE A 68 -1.38 7.46 2.99
CA ILE A 68 -2.19 8.50 2.34
C ILE A 68 -2.77 8.02 1.01
N GLU A 69 -2.66 6.74 0.76
CA GLU A 69 -3.25 6.05 -0.36
C GLU A 69 -4.78 6.18 -0.30
N ASP A 70 -5.43 6.29 -1.48
CA ASP A 70 -6.88 6.28 -1.58
C ASP A 70 -7.58 7.62 -1.27
N CYS A 71 -6.84 8.72 -1.26
CA CYS A 71 -7.46 10.04 -1.23
C CYS A 71 -8.14 10.36 -2.55
N ALA A 72 -9.34 10.91 -2.47
CA ALA A 72 -10.12 11.34 -3.63
C ALA A 72 -10.42 12.84 -3.57
N VAL A 73 -10.21 13.52 -4.69
CA VAL A 73 -10.55 14.95 -4.86
C VAL A 73 -11.32 15.15 -6.18
N SER A 74 -12.03 16.25 -6.34
CA SER A 74 -12.67 16.54 -7.62
C SER A 74 -11.63 16.64 -8.75
N LEU A 75 -12.04 16.32 -9.97
CA LEU A 75 -11.15 16.36 -11.13
C LEU A 75 -10.52 17.74 -11.34
N ASP A 76 -11.25 18.81 -11.03
CA ASP A 76 -10.75 20.19 -11.13
C ASP A 76 -9.53 20.45 -10.26
N HIS A 77 -9.39 19.73 -9.15
CA HIS A 77 -8.29 19.87 -8.20
C HIS A 77 -7.22 18.79 -8.35
N LEU A 78 -7.43 17.76 -9.17
CA LEU A 78 -6.56 16.58 -9.23
C LEU A 78 -5.11 16.93 -9.59
N ALA A 79 -4.92 17.82 -10.56
CA ALA A 79 -3.57 18.24 -10.99
C ALA A 79 -2.85 19.04 -9.90
N GLU A 80 -3.54 20.02 -9.28
CA GLU A 80 -2.99 20.82 -8.18
C GLU A 80 -2.69 19.94 -6.96
N TYR A 81 -3.61 19.04 -6.60
CA TYR A 81 -3.42 18.09 -5.51
C TYR A 81 -2.17 17.23 -5.72
N THR A 82 -1.99 16.69 -6.92
CA THR A 82 -0.81 15.88 -7.27
C THR A 82 0.49 16.68 -7.16
N ALA A 83 0.50 17.91 -7.66
CA ALA A 83 1.66 18.79 -7.57
C ALA A 83 2.03 19.10 -6.11
N ARG A 84 1.05 19.46 -5.29
CA ARG A 84 1.26 19.76 -3.86
C ARG A 84 1.68 18.54 -3.04
N LEU A 85 1.20 17.34 -3.37
CA LEU A 85 1.72 16.10 -2.75
C LEU A 85 3.22 15.95 -3.00
N ASN A 86 3.68 16.21 -4.21
CA ASN A 86 5.12 16.17 -4.53
C ASN A 86 5.91 17.23 -3.74
N GLU A 87 5.35 18.40 -3.48
CA GLU A 87 5.97 19.42 -2.63
C GLU A 87 6.09 18.94 -1.17
N ILE A 88 5.02 18.32 -0.64
CA ILE A 88 5.05 17.70 0.70
C ILE A 88 6.14 16.63 0.75
N PHE A 89 6.24 15.75 -0.24
CA PHE A 89 7.27 14.69 -0.25
C PHE A 89 8.69 15.29 -0.27
N LYS A 90 8.94 16.30 -1.08
CA LYS A 90 10.23 17.01 -1.10
C LYS A 90 10.57 17.62 0.26
N LYS A 91 9.60 18.23 0.95
CA LYS A 91 9.75 18.80 2.30
C LYS A 91 10.23 17.76 3.32
N TYR A 92 9.80 16.51 3.18
CA TYR A 92 10.16 15.40 4.07
C TYR A 92 11.27 14.49 3.52
N ASP A 93 12.02 14.95 2.51
CA ASP A 93 13.15 14.21 1.90
C ASP A 93 12.74 12.81 1.42
N THR A 94 11.59 12.75 0.75
CA THR A 94 11.07 11.51 0.16
C THR A 94 10.49 11.75 -1.24
N SER A 95 10.06 10.68 -1.88
CA SER A 95 9.32 10.69 -3.14
C SER A 95 8.07 9.82 -3.02
N GLY A 96 7.10 10.04 -3.87
CA GLY A 96 5.87 9.23 -3.92
C GLY A 96 5.80 8.39 -5.19
N MET A 97 5.26 7.19 -5.06
CA MET A 97 4.84 6.36 -6.17
C MET A 97 3.35 6.56 -6.40
N PHE A 98 2.97 6.88 -7.63
CA PHE A 98 1.59 7.23 -7.99
C PHE A 98 0.96 6.14 -8.85
N TYR A 99 -0.24 5.77 -8.47
CA TYR A 99 -1.16 4.92 -9.20
C TYR A 99 -2.55 5.51 -9.01
N ALA A 100 -3.45 5.45 -9.98
CA ALA A 100 -4.67 6.22 -9.89
C ALA A 100 -5.85 5.60 -10.63
N HIS A 101 -7.05 5.89 -10.12
CA HIS A 101 -8.29 5.93 -10.88
C HIS A 101 -8.58 7.39 -11.22
N ALA A 102 -7.78 7.96 -12.14
CA ALA A 102 -7.76 9.39 -12.38
C ALA A 102 -9.11 9.95 -12.86
N SER A 103 -9.91 9.16 -13.59
CA SER A 103 -11.23 9.56 -14.09
C SER A 103 -12.26 9.85 -12.99
N VAL A 104 -12.03 9.37 -11.77
CA VAL A 104 -12.87 9.60 -10.58
C VAL A 104 -12.14 10.35 -9.48
N GLY A 105 -10.97 10.88 -9.76
CA GLY A 105 -10.19 11.71 -8.82
C GLY A 105 -9.51 10.96 -7.69
N THR A 106 -9.43 9.64 -7.74
CA THR A 106 -8.79 8.81 -6.70
C THR A 106 -7.33 8.54 -7.05
N LEU A 107 -6.43 8.85 -6.10
CA LEU A 107 -4.99 8.60 -6.21
C LEU A 107 -4.54 7.57 -5.18
N HIS A 108 -3.85 6.53 -5.65
CA HIS A 108 -3.12 5.61 -4.79
C HIS A 108 -1.66 6.06 -4.72
N VAL A 109 -1.33 6.82 -3.69
CA VAL A 109 -0.02 7.42 -3.53
C VAL A 109 0.71 6.74 -2.38
N ARG A 110 1.94 6.29 -2.65
CA ARG A 110 2.77 5.60 -1.67
C ARG A 110 4.11 6.30 -1.51
N PRO A 111 4.28 7.13 -0.48
CA PRO A 111 5.57 7.69 -0.15
C PRO A 111 6.59 6.60 0.21
N VAL A 112 7.85 6.83 -0.16
CA VAL A 112 8.95 5.87 0.05
C VAL A 112 9.63 6.17 1.39
N LEU A 113 9.35 5.35 2.40
CA LEU A 113 9.83 5.54 3.76
C LEU A 113 10.50 4.27 4.31
N ASN A 114 11.46 4.46 5.23
CA ASN A 114 12.04 3.39 6.01
C ASN A 114 11.26 3.22 7.32
N MET A 115 10.40 2.23 7.39
CA MET A 115 9.55 1.98 8.56
C MET A 115 10.31 1.42 9.77
N LYS A 116 11.63 1.18 9.67
CA LYS A 116 12.52 0.89 10.79
C LYS A 116 13.02 2.17 11.47
N SER A 117 12.96 3.34 10.79
CA SER A 117 13.46 4.64 11.23
C SER A 117 12.42 5.44 12.00
N ASP A 118 12.75 5.90 13.21
CA ASP A 118 11.88 6.81 13.99
C ASP A 118 11.63 8.14 13.28
N LYS A 119 12.62 8.63 12.50
CA LYS A 119 12.45 9.83 11.67
C LYS A 119 11.33 9.61 10.65
N ASP A 120 11.35 8.49 9.95
CA ASP A 120 10.40 8.23 8.88
C ASP A 120 8.99 7.89 9.42
N ILE A 121 8.89 7.28 10.61
CA ILE A 121 7.62 7.11 11.31
C ILE A 121 7.00 8.47 11.68
N LYS A 122 7.81 9.43 12.16
CA LYS A 122 7.35 10.81 12.41
C LYS A 122 6.95 11.50 11.12
N ASN A 123 7.76 11.36 10.06
CA ASN A 123 7.47 11.89 8.73
C ASN A 123 6.14 11.34 8.19
N MET A 124 5.89 10.03 8.33
CA MET A 124 4.64 9.40 7.92
C MET A 124 3.43 10.12 8.53
N LYS A 125 3.46 10.37 9.84
CA LYS A 125 2.36 11.08 10.52
C LYS A 125 2.21 12.52 10.04
N SER A 126 3.32 13.26 9.88
CA SER A 126 3.30 14.64 9.41
C SER A 126 2.81 14.76 7.97
N ILE A 127 3.25 13.85 7.09
CA ILE A 127 2.77 13.77 5.71
C ILE A 127 1.26 13.46 5.67
N SER A 128 0.78 12.54 6.52
CA SER A 128 -0.66 12.25 6.63
C SER A 128 -1.46 13.47 7.00
N GLN A 129 -1.00 14.21 8.02
CA GLN A 129 -1.67 15.43 8.50
C GLN A 129 -1.79 16.47 7.38
N GLU A 130 -0.67 16.80 6.71
CA GLU A 130 -0.67 17.82 5.65
C GLU A 130 -1.49 17.38 4.43
N ALA A 131 -1.40 16.10 4.04
CA ALA A 131 -2.16 15.57 2.92
C ALA A 131 -3.67 15.60 3.18
N PHE A 132 -4.12 15.19 4.38
CA PHE A 132 -5.54 15.15 4.71
C PHE A 132 -6.12 16.55 4.96
N GLU A 133 -5.35 17.49 5.51
CA GLU A 133 -5.74 18.90 5.57
C GLU A 133 -5.97 19.48 4.17
N MET A 134 -5.11 19.14 3.22
CA MET A 134 -5.25 19.54 1.83
C MET A 134 -6.48 18.90 1.18
N VAL A 135 -6.70 17.60 1.38
CA VAL A 135 -7.89 16.89 0.90
C VAL A 135 -9.16 17.53 1.44
N LYS A 136 -9.19 17.85 2.73
CA LYS A 136 -10.33 18.54 3.35
C LYS A 136 -10.57 19.92 2.73
N LYS A 137 -9.51 20.68 2.43
CA LYS A 137 -9.61 21.97 1.75
C LYS A 137 -10.26 21.84 0.37
N TYR A 138 -9.95 20.77 -0.36
CA TYR A 138 -10.58 20.47 -1.64
C TYR A 138 -11.97 19.80 -1.52
N LYS A 139 -12.52 19.70 -0.31
CA LYS A 139 -13.78 18.99 -0.02
C LYS A 139 -13.79 17.54 -0.51
N GLY A 140 -12.62 16.92 -0.51
CA GLY A 140 -12.41 15.54 -0.90
C GLY A 140 -12.58 14.55 0.26
N SER A 141 -12.31 13.29 -0.02
CA SER A 141 -12.28 12.20 0.95
C SER A 141 -10.85 11.70 1.17
N HIS A 142 -10.46 11.50 2.42
CA HIS A 142 -9.17 10.90 2.77
C HIS A 142 -9.16 9.36 2.63
N SER A 143 -10.33 8.77 2.38
CA SER A 143 -10.52 7.36 2.07
C SER A 143 -11.62 7.23 1.03
N GLY A 144 -11.26 6.87 -0.21
CA GLY A 144 -12.18 6.75 -1.32
C GLY A 144 -12.86 5.39 -1.38
N GLU A 145 -12.07 4.31 -1.38
CA GLU A 145 -12.57 2.94 -1.59
C GLU A 145 -11.99 1.88 -0.64
N HIS A 146 -10.80 2.12 -0.01
CA HIS A 146 -10.10 1.10 0.77
C HIS A 146 -10.52 1.00 2.23
N GLY A 147 -11.24 2.00 2.76
CA GLY A 147 -11.59 2.12 4.18
C GLY A 147 -10.43 2.66 5.03
N ASP A 148 -10.74 3.08 6.26
CA ASP A 148 -9.83 3.90 7.07
C ASP A 148 -8.82 3.08 7.88
N GLY A 149 -9.24 1.96 8.45
CA GLY A 149 -8.39 1.09 9.26
C GLY A 149 -7.72 1.85 10.42
N ILE A 150 -6.53 1.38 10.85
CA ILE A 150 -5.73 2.04 11.89
C ILE A 150 -5.05 3.30 11.36
N VAL A 151 -4.69 3.32 10.10
CA VAL A 151 -3.81 4.34 9.51
C VAL A 151 -4.51 5.67 9.32
N ARG A 152 -5.81 5.68 9.03
CA ARG A 152 -6.60 6.87 8.69
C ARG A 152 -7.60 7.29 9.77
N SER A 153 -8.06 6.36 10.61
CA SER A 153 -9.11 6.65 11.60
C SER A 153 -8.74 7.75 12.61
N GLU A 154 -7.46 7.91 12.94
CA GLU A 154 -6.96 8.99 13.82
C GLU A 154 -7.33 10.39 13.30
N PHE A 155 -7.57 10.54 12.00
CA PHE A 155 -7.85 11.82 11.36
C PHE A 155 -9.35 12.10 11.16
N HIS A 156 -10.24 11.23 11.63
CA HIS A 156 -11.69 11.38 11.45
C HIS A 156 -12.23 12.68 12.05
N GLU A 157 -11.82 13.07 13.26
CA GLU A 157 -12.29 14.31 13.85
C GLU A 157 -11.85 15.54 13.03
N MET A 158 -10.64 15.52 12.48
CA MET A 158 -10.17 16.55 11.57
C MET A 158 -11.02 16.58 10.28
N MET A 159 -11.35 15.43 9.72
CA MET A 159 -12.10 15.35 8.45
C MET A 159 -13.58 15.67 8.63
N PHE A 160 -14.25 15.06 9.59
CA PHE A 160 -15.71 15.07 9.72
C PHE A 160 -16.21 15.99 10.85
N GLY A 161 -15.33 16.38 11.75
CA GLY A 161 -15.68 17.18 12.93
C GLY A 161 -16.24 16.36 14.10
N LYS A 162 -16.17 16.94 15.29
CA LYS A 162 -16.49 16.28 16.57
C LYS A 162 -17.92 15.74 16.63
N LYS A 163 -18.89 16.43 16.03
CA LYS A 163 -20.31 16.01 16.06
C LYS A 163 -20.49 14.63 15.37
N ILE A 164 -19.85 14.45 14.22
CA ILE A 164 -19.98 13.21 13.45
C ILE A 164 -19.17 12.09 14.12
N THR A 165 -17.98 12.38 14.64
CA THR A 165 -17.18 11.35 15.33
C THR A 165 -17.83 10.89 16.63
N ASN A 166 -18.50 11.78 17.38
CA ASN A 166 -19.31 11.38 18.53
C ASN A 166 -20.49 10.46 18.13
N ALA A 167 -21.16 10.76 17.02
CA ALA A 167 -22.23 9.89 16.51
C ALA A 167 -21.69 8.50 16.11
N PHE A 168 -20.50 8.39 15.55
CA PHE A 168 -19.85 7.09 15.31
C PHE A 168 -19.60 6.33 16.62
N GLU A 169 -19.18 7.02 17.69
CA GLU A 169 -18.98 6.39 19.00
C GLU A 169 -20.30 5.91 19.61
N GLU A 170 -21.38 6.70 19.54
CA GLU A 170 -22.70 6.30 20.01
C GLU A 170 -23.23 5.05 19.29
N ILE A 171 -23.07 4.98 17.98
CA ILE A 171 -23.42 3.79 17.18
C ILE A 171 -22.60 2.60 17.64
N LYS A 172 -21.28 2.76 17.76
CA LYS A 172 -20.37 1.70 18.20
C LYS A 172 -20.79 1.15 19.57
N ASP A 173 -21.04 2.04 20.52
CA ASP A 173 -21.38 1.65 21.91
C ASP A 173 -22.77 1.01 22.02
N THR A 174 -23.68 1.38 21.12
CA THR A 174 -25.01 0.73 21.03
C THR A 174 -24.90 -0.74 20.59
N PHE A 175 -24.07 -1.05 19.58
CA PHE A 175 -23.96 -2.38 19.03
C PHE A 175 -22.84 -3.23 19.65
N ASP A 176 -21.85 -2.61 20.26
CA ASP A 176 -20.69 -3.27 20.85
C ASP A 176 -20.24 -2.59 22.14
N SER A 177 -21.12 -2.58 23.13
CA SER A 177 -20.89 -1.94 24.44
C SER A 177 -19.64 -2.44 25.17
N LYS A 178 -19.15 -3.64 24.85
CA LYS A 178 -17.93 -4.22 25.42
C LYS A 178 -16.68 -3.93 24.58
N ASN A 179 -16.83 -3.26 23.44
CA ASN A 179 -15.73 -2.93 22.51
C ASN A 179 -14.90 -4.15 22.08
N LEU A 180 -15.57 -5.26 21.78
CA LEU A 180 -14.94 -6.52 21.38
C LEU A 180 -14.65 -6.59 19.87
N LEU A 181 -15.44 -5.88 19.04
CA LEU A 181 -15.36 -5.96 17.59
C LEU A 181 -14.43 -4.88 17.06
N ASN A 182 -13.26 -5.29 16.58
CA ASN A 182 -12.27 -4.39 15.96
C ASN A 182 -11.94 -3.12 16.79
N PRO A 183 -11.52 -3.23 18.04
CA PRO A 183 -11.22 -2.07 18.87
C PRO A 183 -10.12 -1.18 18.24
N GLY A 184 -10.18 0.14 18.50
CA GLY A 184 -9.19 1.09 18.02
C GLY A 184 -9.24 1.42 16.52
N LYS A 185 -10.35 1.09 15.83
CA LYS A 185 -10.61 1.44 14.43
C LYS A 185 -11.92 2.22 14.34
N ILE A 186 -11.96 3.23 13.47
CA ILE A 186 -13.07 4.16 13.23
C ILE A 186 -13.34 5.04 14.45
N VAL A 187 -13.65 4.47 15.61
CA VAL A 187 -13.91 5.17 16.86
C VAL A 187 -12.82 4.87 17.87
N ARG A 188 -12.48 5.87 18.70
CA ARG A 188 -11.38 5.76 19.69
C ARG A 188 -10.12 5.15 19.06
N PRO A 189 -9.64 5.70 17.93
CA PRO A 189 -8.64 5.07 17.10
C PRO A 189 -7.27 5.04 17.77
N PHE A 190 -6.51 3.99 17.47
CA PHE A 190 -5.08 3.98 17.76
C PHE A 190 -4.34 5.09 17.01
N LYS A 191 -3.18 5.48 17.53
CA LYS A 191 -2.33 6.42 16.81
C LYS A 191 -1.66 5.75 15.61
N SER A 192 -1.70 6.40 14.45
CA SER A 192 -1.14 5.85 13.22
C SER A 192 0.38 5.60 13.29
N ASN A 193 1.07 6.28 14.20
CA ASN A 193 2.50 6.12 14.44
C ASN A 193 2.85 5.29 15.70
N ASP A 194 1.91 4.53 16.24
CA ASP A 194 2.16 3.63 17.36
C ASP A 194 2.98 2.42 16.90
N ARG A 195 4.26 2.41 17.25
CA ARG A 195 5.19 1.35 16.84
C ARG A 195 4.87 -0.02 17.43
N SER A 196 4.12 -0.08 18.53
CA SER A 196 3.70 -1.35 19.13
C SER A 196 2.78 -2.14 18.19
N LEU A 197 2.07 -1.45 17.29
CA LEU A 197 1.16 -2.02 16.28
C LEU A 197 1.83 -2.27 14.92
N MET A 198 3.10 -1.86 14.76
CA MET A 198 3.82 -1.99 13.50
C MET A 198 4.62 -3.28 13.41
N ARG A 199 4.93 -3.70 12.18
CA ARG A 199 5.82 -4.84 11.89
C ARG A 199 7.21 -4.64 12.49
N TYR A 200 7.73 -3.41 12.47
CA TYR A 200 9.04 -3.02 12.99
C TYR A 200 8.86 -2.16 14.23
N LYS A 201 9.09 -2.75 15.40
CA LYS A 201 9.07 -2.04 16.69
C LYS A 201 10.28 -1.11 16.82
N SER A 202 10.31 -0.25 17.85
CA SER A 202 11.39 0.73 18.05
C SER A 202 12.76 0.09 18.29
N ASP A 203 12.78 -1.10 18.83
CA ASP A 203 13.96 -1.91 19.14
C ASP A 203 14.27 -2.98 18.09
N TYR A 204 13.63 -2.90 16.92
CA TYR A 204 13.78 -3.89 15.86
C TYR A 204 15.21 -3.96 15.34
N GLN A 205 15.84 -5.09 15.54
CA GLN A 205 17.16 -5.45 15.03
C GLN A 205 17.14 -6.90 14.56
N THR A 206 17.99 -7.25 13.63
CA THR A 206 18.16 -8.61 13.16
C THR A 206 19.56 -9.13 13.50
N GLU A 207 19.62 -10.37 13.93
CA GLU A 207 20.91 -11.05 14.13
C GLU A 207 21.62 -11.23 12.78
N LYS A 208 22.92 -10.97 12.79
CA LYS A 208 23.80 -11.28 11.64
C LYS A 208 24.22 -12.73 11.73
N ILE A 209 23.80 -13.52 10.76
CA ILE A 209 24.22 -14.91 10.64
C ILE A 209 25.06 -15.10 9.38
N ASN A 210 26.14 -15.88 9.52
CA ASN A 210 26.93 -16.30 8.38
C ASN A 210 26.20 -17.46 7.70
N THR A 211 25.79 -17.25 6.46
CA THR A 211 25.15 -18.26 5.63
C THR A 211 26.13 -18.81 4.61
N HIS A 212 25.86 -20.02 4.13
CA HIS A 212 26.68 -20.63 3.09
C HIS A 212 26.51 -19.97 1.72
N TYR A 213 25.34 -19.34 1.47
CA TYR A 213 25.03 -18.67 0.22
C TYR A 213 25.33 -17.18 0.26
N ASP A 214 25.67 -16.61 -0.89
CA ASP A 214 25.88 -15.18 -1.08
C ASP A 214 24.54 -14.43 -1.21
N TRP A 215 24.28 -13.52 -0.29
CA TRP A 215 23.11 -12.65 -0.26
C TRP A 215 23.43 -11.18 -0.57
N SER A 216 24.64 -10.88 -1.04
CA SER A 216 25.10 -9.51 -1.27
C SER A 216 24.21 -8.70 -2.21
N ASN A 217 23.54 -9.36 -3.17
CA ASN A 217 22.56 -8.73 -4.06
C ASN A 217 21.35 -8.12 -3.32
N TRP A 218 21.10 -8.53 -2.07
CA TRP A 218 20.02 -8.04 -1.22
C TRP A 218 20.51 -7.18 -0.06
N GLY A 219 21.82 -7.15 0.17
CA GLY A 219 22.50 -6.63 1.34
C GLY A 219 22.99 -7.76 2.24
N GLN A 220 22.07 -8.48 2.86
CA GLN A 220 22.35 -9.64 3.70
C GLN A 220 21.14 -10.60 3.73
N PHE A 221 21.26 -11.73 4.41
CA PHE A 221 20.22 -12.75 4.49
C PHE A 221 18.89 -12.22 5.04
N SER A 222 18.93 -11.44 6.12
CA SER A 222 17.71 -10.82 6.71
C SER A 222 17.01 -9.89 5.72
N ASP A 223 17.75 -9.12 4.93
CA ASP A 223 17.16 -8.21 3.95
C ASP A 223 16.44 -8.97 2.83
N ALA A 224 16.99 -10.11 2.41
CA ALA A 224 16.34 -10.99 1.45
C ALA A 224 15.01 -11.56 1.99
N ILE A 225 14.99 -11.98 3.26
CA ILE A 225 13.78 -12.47 3.95
C ILE A 225 12.72 -11.37 4.05
N GLU A 226 13.12 -10.15 4.36
CA GLU A 226 12.23 -9.00 4.53
C GLU A 226 11.63 -8.47 3.22
N MET A 227 12.09 -8.98 2.07
CA MET A 227 11.45 -8.70 0.79
C MET A 227 10.01 -9.21 0.69
N CYS A 228 9.59 -10.11 1.56
CA CYS A 228 8.19 -10.54 1.61
C CYS A 228 7.29 -9.38 2.05
N ASN A 229 6.48 -8.88 1.12
CA ASN A 229 5.53 -7.78 1.33
C ASN A 229 4.14 -8.24 1.82
N ASN A 230 3.97 -9.51 2.12
CA ASN A 230 2.73 -10.13 2.61
C ASN A 230 1.53 -10.08 1.66
N ASN A 231 1.69 -9.79 0.37
CA ASN A 231 0.59 -9.73 -0.60
C ASN A 231 -0.15 -11.06 -0.81
N GLY A 232 0.45 -12.18 -0.41
CA GLY A 232 -0.16 -13.49 -0.49
C GLY A 232 -0.21 -14.11 -1.88
N ALA A 233 0.52 -13.59 -2.88
CA ALA A 233 0.57 -14.18 -4.22
C ALA A 233 1.04 -15.65 -4.21
N CYS A 234 1.81 -16.05 -3.19
CA CYS A 234 2.22 -17.44 -2.99
C CYS A 234 1.07 -18.40 -2.63
N ARG A 235 -0.13 -17.89 -2.29
CA ARG A 235 -1.33 -18.69 -2.00
C ARG A 235 -2.12 -19.10 -3.25
N LYS A 236 -1.70 -18.69 -4.43
CA LYS A 236 -2.42 -19.01 -5.67
C LYS A 236 -2.50 -20.53 -5.88
N LEU A 237 -3.69 -21.00 -6.25
CA LEU A 237 -3.99 -22.42 -6.50
C LEU A 237 -4.24 -22.71 -7.99
N ASP A 238 -4.36 -21.69 -8.79
CA ASP A 238 -4.64 -21.74 -10.23
C ASP A 238 -3.44 -22.24 -11.02
N SER A 239 -2.81 -21.40 -11.80
CA SER A 239 -1.67 -21.76 -12.65
C SER A 239 -0.33 -21.68 -11.92
N GLY A 240 0.68 -22.39 -12.43
CA GLY A 240 2.06 -22.36 -11.94
C GLY A 240 2.35 -23.35 -10.82
N VAL A 241 3.59 -23.31 -10.32
CA VAL A 241 4.14 -24.28 -9.36
C VAL A 241 4.52 -23.65 -8.01
N MET A 242 4.10 -22.41 -7.75
CA MET A 242 4.45 -21.71 -6.52
C MET A 242 3.90 -22.46 -5.29
N CYS A 243 4.75 -22.64 -4.29
CA CYS A 243 4.43 -23.27 -3.00
C CYS A 243 3.71 -24.63 -3.13
N PRO A 244 4.37 -25.70 -3.64
CA PRO A 244 3.76 -27.03 -3.76
C PRO A 244 3.23 -27.55 -2.42
N SER A 245 3.96 -27.34 -1.32
CA SER A 245 3.54 -27.74 0.03
C SER A 245 2.18 -27.15 0.40
N TYR A 246 2.02 -25.84 0.20
CA TYR A 246 0.74 -25.17 0.48
C TYR A 246 -0.40 -25.69 -0.40
N ARG A 247 -0.12 -26.05 -1.65
CA ARG A 247 -1.14 -26.61 -2.55
C ARG A 247 -1.78 -27.86 -1.98
N VAL A 248 -1.03 -28.63 -1.19
CA VAL A 248 -1.50 -29.85 -0.51
C VAL A 248 -2.11 -29.53 0.83
N THR A 249 -1.36 -28.85 1.72
CA THR A 249 -1.75 -28.66 3.12
C THR A 249 -2.76 -27.54 3.35
N LYS A 250 -2.74 -26.48 2.53
CA LYS A 250 -3.48 -25.22 2.70
C LYS A 250 -3.10 -24.45 3.97
N GLU A 251 -1.98 -24.79 4.60
CA GLU A 251 -1.51 -24.15 5.83
C GLU A 251 -0.52 -23.03 5.55
N GLU A 252 -0.64 -21.93 6.30
CA GLU A 252 0.19 -20.73 6.12
C GLU A 252 1.69 -21.01 6.35
N LYS A 253 2.03 -21.89 7.28
CA LYS A 253 3.43 -22.28 7.58
C LYS A 253 4.14 -22.89 6.35
N ASP A 254 3.40 -23.49 5.44
CA ASP A 254 3.94 -24.13 4.24
C ASP A 254 4.10 -23.17 3.04
N LEU A 255 3.79 -21.89 3.25
CA LEU A 255 3.97 -20.84 2.24
C LEU A 255 5.37 -20.22 2.30
N VAL A 256 5.82 -19.66 1.17
CA VAL A 256 6.99 -18.77 1.15
C VAL A 256 6.79 -17.59 2.11
N ARG A 257 5.59 -17.01 2.15
CA ARG A 257 5.25 -15.93 3.10
C ARG A 257 5.37 -16.39 4.56
N GLY A 258 4.80 -17.55 4.89
CA GLY A 258 4.87 -18.11 6.24
C GLY A 258 6.33 -18.32 6.68
N ARG A 259 7.11 -19.02 5.85
CA ARG A 259 8.55 -19.28 6.09
C ARG A 259 9.35 -17.98 6.22
N ALA A 260 9.18 -17.03 5.31
CA ALA A 260 9.85 -15.73 5.39
C ALA A 260 9.51 -14.97 6.69
N ASN A 261 8.24 -14.98 7.11
CA ASN A 261 7.86 -14.32 8.35
C ASN A 261 8.38 -15.04 9.59
N THR A 262 8.34 -16.36 9.65
CA THR A 262 8.91 -17.14 10.75
C THR A 262 10.42 -16.90 10.88
N LEU A 263 11.17 -16.94 9.76
CA LEU A 263 12.59 -16.59 9.75
C LEU A 263 12.85 -15.15 10.21
N ARG A 264 12.05 -14.18 9.75
CA ARG A 264 12.17 -12.80 10.21
C ARG A 264 11.97 -12.68 11.71
N LEU A 265 10.95 -13.34 12.26
CA LEU A 265 10.67 -13.33 13.71
C LEU A 265 11.80 -13.98 14.49
N ALA A 266 12.37 -15.09 13.99
CA ALA A 266 13.52 -15.74 14.58
C ALA A 266 14.74 -14.82 14.59
N LEU A 267 15.10 -14.23 13.44
CA LEU A 267 16.24 -13.32 13.30
C LEU A 267 16.14 -12.06 14.15
N SER A 268 14.92 -11.64 14.48
CA SER A 268 14.67 -10.43 15.29
C SER A 268 14.31 -10.75 16.76
N ASN A 269 14.54 -11.97 17.22
CA ASN A 269 14.27 -12.41 18.60
C ASN A 269 12.81 -12.16 19.04
N GLN A 270 11.86 -12.30 18.14
CA GLN A 270 10.43 -12.10 18.40
C GLN A 270 9.67 -13.44 18.59
N LEU A 271 10.31 -14.58 18.39
CA LEU A 271 9.72 -15.87 18.74
C LEU A 271 9.93 -16.17 20.22
N PRO A 272 8.95 -16.78 20.92
CA PRO A 272 9.18 -17.30 22.25
C PRO A 272 10.22 -18.45 22.19
N GLU A 273 10.86 -18.77 23.29
CA GLU A 273 11.74 -19.94 23.44
C GLU A 273 12.97 -20.01 22.50
N GLY A 274 13.65 -18.86 22.29
CA GLY A 274 15.00 -18.90 21.71
C GLY A 274 15.08 -19.08 20.21
N SER A 275 14.30 -18.30 19.49
CA SER A 275 14.48 -18.02 18.06
C SER A 275 14.57 -19.24 17.15
N PHE A 276 15.79 -19.69 16.81
CA PHE A 276 15.99 -20.77 15.82
C PHE A 276 15.69 -22.17 16.33
N VAL A 277 15.60 -22.38 17.65
CA VAL A 277 15.29 -23.68 18.28
C VAL A 277 13.83 -23.76 18.74
N SER A 278 13.01 -22.76 18.43
CA SER A 278 11.61 -22.77 18.79
C SER A 278 10.81 -23.84 18.04
N LYS A 279 9.68 -24.23 18.61
CA LYS A 279 8.75 -25.16 17.98
C LYS A 279 8.24 -24.61 16.64
N GLU A 280 7.95 -23.32 16.57
CA GLU A 280 7.47 -22.64 15.37
C GLU A 280 8.49 -22.73 14.22
N MET A 281 9.79 -22.59 14.53
CA MET A 281 10.85 -22.77 13.53
C MET A 281 10.88 -24.20 13.03
N TYR A 282 10.86 -25.18 13.93
CA TYR A 282 10.89 -26.60 13.55
C TYR A 282 9.70 -27.00 12.68
N GLU A 283 8.49 -26.52 13.01
CA GLU A 283 7.27 -26.83 12.24
C GLU A 283 7.19 -26.13 10.89
N THR A 284 7.91 -25.01 10.71
CA THR A 284 7.83 -24.19 9.48
C THR A 284 8.93 -24.52 8.48
N MET A 285 10.09 -24.98 8.92
CA MET A 285 11.26 -25.31 8.08
C MET A 285 11.33 -26.77 7.72
#